data_623319f8aa47eab386b4721bd002f93c
#
_entry.id   623319f8aa47eab386b4721bd002f93c
#
_cell.length_a   1.000
_cell.length_b   1.000
_cell.length_c   1.000
_cell.angle_alpha   90.00
_cell.angle_beta   90.00
_cell.angle_gamma   90.00
#
_symmetry.space_group_name_H-M   'P 1'
#
loop_
_entity.id
_entity.type
_entity.pdbx_description
1 polymer ?
#
loop_
_entity_poly.entity_id
_entity_poly.type
_entity_poly.pdbx_seq_one_letter_code
_entity_poly.pdbx_strand_id
1 'polypeptide(L)'
;MVCIGIDWSDQSHSFCIVDKTGKKVHAFDIPHGQAGFEIAHERITKYAPATQDALVAIETKDSLIVDFFLELGYSLHFLNPKQTDRFRDRHRMSGAKSDGFDAYVLADALRTDRHLFNALSALDEYSLKLRVLTRTREGLVQRKVAVSNELTAALKRYFPVALKLFGGLDKPEVICFLLAYPTYAQAKTLSVSRIHSVLKKAGLSERVAQRRAQTINSKLQEPQPTPAPSIVEAYPMAVKSLLRQMQSILDELDAVQQQIKVNYKDHPNKELLESLPGIASTLGPVLAAELGSDITRFADVKTLKAFAGSSPVTERSGKYCEIKFRRACNGRVRQALHLASRSAITSCRWARQLYDKLRSEGKSYGRALRAVANQLIEMLYAILLRRTPYSENYHLSMREVHSTTS
;
A
#
# COMPACT_ATOMS: atom_id res chain seq x y z
N MET A 1 3.17 -17.81 33.13
CA MET A 1 3.12 -16.87 32.01
C MET A 1 4.31 -15.94 32.12
N VAL A 2 5.15 -15.83 31.09
CA VAL A 2 6.31 -14.94 30.98
C VAL A 2 6.10 -13.96 29.84
N CYS A 3 6.81 -12.83 29.85
CA CYS A 3 6.86 -11.88 28.75
C CYS A 3 8.27 -11.88 28.14
N ILE A 4 8.33 -11.89 26.83
CA ILE A 4 9.55 -12.01 26.04
C ILE A 4 9.64 -10.79 25.13
N GLY A 5 10.75 -10.09 25.16
CA GLY A 5 11.06 -9.06 24.19
C GLY A 5 12.10 -9.55 23.20
N ILE A 6 11.89 -9.23 21.93
CA ILE A 6 12.79 -9.54 20.83
C ILE A 6 13.21 -8.22 20.19
N ASP A 7 14.48 -7.86 20.38
CA ASP A 7 15.10 -6.80 19.58
C ASP A 7 15.65 -7.43 18.31
N TRP A 8 15.10 -7.03 17.17
CA TRP A 8 15.33 -7.64 15.86
C TRP A 8 16.41 -6.90 15.08
N SER A 9 17.32 -7.65 14.47
CA SER A 9 18.25 -7.13 13.47
C SER A 9 18.46 -8.11 12.32
N ASP A 10 19.20 -7.69 11.29
CA ASP A 10 19.42 -8.51 10.09
C ASP A 10 20.33 -9.73 10.31
N GLN A 11 21.21 -9.69 11.31
CA GLN A 11 22.21 -10.74 11.54
C GLN A 11 21.97 -11.53 12.83
N SER A 12 21.45 -10.88 13.86
CA SER A 12 21.23 -11.48 15.17
C SER A 12 20.02 -10.87 15.85
N HIS A 13 19.48 -11.58 16.83
CA HIS A 13 18.35 -11.10 17.61
C HIS A 13 18.63 -11.26 19.08
N SER A 14 18.36 -10.19 19.86
CA SER A 14 18.47 -10.20 21.31
C SER A 14 17.13 -10.51 21.96
N PHE A 15 17.14 -11.48 22.86
CA PHE A 15 15.98 -11.91 23.62
C PHE A 15 16.10 -11.56 25.09
N CYS A 16 15.00 -11.12 25.67
CA CYS A 16 14.89 -10.97 27.13
C CYS A 16 13.59 -11.58 27.63
N ILE A 17 13.68 -12.48 28.58
CA ILE A 17 12.54 -13.11 29.26
C ILE A 17 12.39 -12.47 30.63
N VAL A 18 11.18 -11.98 30.95
CA VAL A 18 10.83 -11.43 32.24
C VAL A 18 9.67 -12.23 32.86
N ASP A 19 9.68 -12.39 34.16
CA ASP A 19 8.59 -13.00 34.90
C ASP A 19 7.44 -12.01 35.20
N LYS A 20 6.41 -12.46 35.87
CA LYS A 20 5.25 -11.62 36.23
C LYS A 20 5.60 -10.42 37.10
N THR A 21 6.70 -10.46 37.85
CA THR A 21 7.15 -9.37 38.71
C THR A 21 7.98 -8.33 37.98
N GLY A 22 8.41 -8.62 36.74
CA GLY A 22 9.32 -7.80 35.94
C GLY A 22 10.79 -8.14 36.15
N LYS A 23 11.07 -9.20 36.91
CA LYS A 23 12.44 -9.68 37.09
C LYS A 23 12.92 -10.36 35.81
N LYS A 24 14.09 -9.95 35.32
CA LYS A 24 14.77 -10.60 34.22
C LYS A 24 15.23 -12.01 34.63
N VAL A 25 14.64 -13.02 34.00
CA VAL A 25 14.95 -14.43 34.31
C VAL A 25 15.95 -15.02 33.34
N HIS A 26 15.98 -14.55 32.09
CA HIS A 26 16.96 -14.98 31.09
C HIS A 26 17.13 -13.93 30.01
N ALA A 27 18.33 -13.83 29.46
CA ALA A 27 18.60 -13.06 28.25
C ALA A 27 19.68 -13.75 27.42
N PHE A 28 19.53 -13.70 26.11
CA PHE A 28 20.41 -14.37 25.18
C PHE A 28 20.28 -13.79 23.78
N ASP A 29 21.29 -14.01 22.97
CA ASP A 29 21.30 -13.67 21.57
C ASP A 29 21.27 -14.95 20.73
N ILE A 30 20.71 -14.84 19.53
CA ILE A 30 20.69 -15.90 18.51
C ILE A 30 21.10 -15.31 17.15
N PRO A 31 21.74 -16.09 16.26
CA PRO A 31 21.95 -15.69 14.89
C PRO A 31 20.60 -15.69 14.12
N HIS A 32 20.51 -14.88 13.08
CA HIS A 32 19.37 -14.92 12.17
C HIS A 32 19.36 -16.22 11.36
N GLY A 33 18.23 -16.88 11.28
CA GLY A 33 18.00 -18.09 10.49
C GLY A 33 17.37 -19.23 11.27
N GLN A 34 17.00 -20.29 10.59
CA GLN A 34 16.23 -21.41 11.12
C GLN A 34 16.84 -22.00 12.41
N ALA A 35 18.12 -22.32 12.38
CA ALA A 35 18.80 -22.89 13.56
C ALA A 35 18.79 -21.95 14.77
N GLY A 36 18.94 -20.63 14.56
CA GLY A 36 18.84 -19.64 15.64
C GLY A 36 17.42 -19.57 16.20
N PHE A 37 16.40 -19.60 15.35
CA PHE A 37 14.99 -19.57 15.78
C PHE A 37 14.60 -20.82 16.59
N GLU A 38 15.10 -22.00 16.22
CA GLU A 38 14.92 -23.25 16.96
C GLU A 38 15.59 -23.18 18.33
N ILE A 39 16.81 -22.66 18.41
CA ILE A 39 17.50 -22.40 19.68
C ILE A 39 16.68 -21.46 20.58
N ALA A 40 16.08 -20.41 20.00
CA ALA A 40 15.25 -19.49 20.77
C ALA A 40 14.00 -20.21 21.30
N HIS A 41 13.32 -20.98 20.47
CA HIS A 41 12.16 -21.77 20.89
C HIS A 41 12.53 -22.75 22.02
N GLU A 42 13.61 -23.51 21.88
CA GLU A 42 14.09 -24.43 22.91
C GLU A 42 14.41 -23.71 24.25
N ARG A 43 15.03 -22.53 24.19
CA ARG A 43 15.32 -21.76 25.40
C ARG A 43 14.07 -21.19 26.06
N ILE A 44 13.10 -20.75 25.27
CA ILE A 44 11.83 -20.23 25.76
C ILE A 44 11.02 -21.33 26.43
N THR A 45 10.95 -22.52 25.87
CA THR A 45 10.18 -23.65 26.42
C THR A 45 10.64 -24.08 27.81
N LYS A 46 11.90 -23.79 28.20
CA LYS A 46 12.38 -24.01 29.57
C LYS A 46 11.66 -23.15 30.63
N TYR A 47 11.13 -21.97 30.22
CA TYR A 47 10.44 -21.01 31.08
C TYR A 47 8.94 -20.97 30.84
N ALA A 48 8.48 -21.37 29.66
CA ALA A 48 7.10 -21.48 29.26
C ALA A 48 6.91 -22.71 28.38
N PRO A 49 6.66 -23.89 28.98
CA PRO A 49 6.50 -25.15 28.25
C PRO A 49 5.38 -25.13 27.22
N ALA A 50 4.30 -24.40 27.50
CA ALA A 50 3.23 -24.16 26.54
C ALA A 50 3.36 -22.76 25.92
N THR A 51 3.20 -22.66 24.60
CA THR A 51 3.35 -21.38 23.85
C THR A 51 2.38 -20.30 24.32
N GLN A 52 1.20 -20.68 24.80
CA GLN A 52 0.21 -19.78 25.41
C GLN A 52 0.66 -19.17 26.74
N ASP A 53 1.67 -19.73 27.39
CA ASP A 53 2.25 -19.17 28.62
C ASP A 53 3.35 -18.14 28.38
N ALA A 54 3.67 -17.88 27.10
CA ALA A 54 4.62 -16.87 26.65
C ALA A 54 3.94 -15.80 25.81
N LEU A 55 4.10 -14.55 26.22
CA LEU A 55 3.72 -13.38 25.42
C LEU A 55 4.99 -12.78 24.81
N VAL A 56 5.00 -12.54 23.52
CA VAL A 56 6.18 -12.04 22.79
C VAL A 56 5.95 -10.63 22.29
N ALA A 57 6.87 -9.71 22.58
CA ALA A 57 6.90 -8.35 22.08
C ALA A 57 8.00 -8.19 21.04
N ILE A 58 7.68 -7.57 19.90
CA ILE A 58 8.63 -7.31 18.81
C ILE A 58 8.30 -6.02 18.08
N GLU A 59 9.32 -5.32 17.53
CA GLU A 59 9.15 -4.05 16.79
C GLU A 59 8.90 -4.23 15.29
N THR A 60 8.94 -5.43 14.77
CA THR A 60 8.66 -5.73 13.35
C THR A 60 7.38 -6.55 13.19
N LYS A 61 6.75 -6.46 12.02
CA LYS A 61 5.55 -7.25 11.66
C LYS A 61 5.80 -8.22 10.52
N ASP A 62 6.79 -7.94 9.72
CA ASP A 62 7.06 -8.65 8.46
C ASP A 62 8.52 -9.15 8.51
N SER A 63 8.77 -10.32 9.10
CA SER A 63 10.09 -10.95 9.13
C SER A 63 9.96 -12.46 9.40
N LEU A 64 10.95 -13.23 8.96
CA LEU A 64 10.96 -14.69 9.13
C LEU A 64 10.83 -15.13 10.59
N ILE A 65 11.39 -14.38 11.53
CA ILE A 65 11.24 -14.68 12.97
C ILE A 65 9.79 -14.50 13.45
N VAL A 66 9.07 -13.51 12.92
CA VAL A 66 7.64 -13.32 13.23
C VAL A 66 6.83 -14.49 12.70
N ASP A 67 7.06 -14.89 11.45
CA ASP A 67 6.36 -16.02 10.84
C ASP A 67 6.63 -17.30 11.61
N PHE A 68 7.89 -17.61 11.94
CA PHE A 68 8.28 -18.77 12.71
C PHE A 68 7.56 -18.87 14.07
N PHE A 69 7.54 -17.78 14.84
CA PHE A 69 6.89 -17.80 16.16
C PHE A 69 5.35 -17.83 16.06
N LEU A 70 4.76 -17.21 15.03
CA LEU A 70 3.32 -17.32 14.78
C LEU A 70 2.91 -18.74 14.39
N GLU A 71 3.68 -19.42 13.55
CA GLU A 71 3.44 -20.82 13.15
C GLU A 71 3.50 -21.78 14.33
N LEU A 72 4.39 -21.52 15.30
CA LEU A 72 4.47 -22.28 16.55
C LEU A 72 3.33 -21.95 17.53
N GLY A 73 2.47 -20.97 17.22
CA GLY A 73 1.33 -20.60 18.05
C GLY A 73 1.64 -19.65 19.23
N TYR A 74 2.75 -18.92 19.17
CA TYR A 74 3.04 -17.89 20.16
C TYR A 74 2.13 -16.67 19.99
N SER A 75 1.77 -16.01 21.10
CA SER A 75 1.07 -14.73 21.09
C SER A 75 2.06 -13.57 20.91
N LEU A 76 2.27 -13.16 19.66
CA LEU A 76 3.15 -12.03 19.32
C LEU A 76 2.40 -10.71 19.39
N HIS A 77 3.05 -9.68 19.94
CA HIS A 77 2.52 -8.33 20.04
C HIS A 77 3.50 -7.36 19.39
N PHE A 78 2.98 -6.55 18.47
CA PHE A 78 3.78 -5.53 17.82
C PHE A 78 3.79 -4.25 18.66
N LEU A 79 4.99 -3.77 18.96
CA LEU A 79 5.23 -2.48 19.58
C LEU A 79 5.79 -1.51 18.54
N ASN A 80 5.20 -0.33 18.46
CA ASN A 80 5.71 0.68 17.54
C ASN A 80 7.00 1.31 18.10
N PRO A 81 8.06 1.50 17.30
CA PRO A 81 9.32 2.08 17.77
C PRO A 81 9.18 3.37 18.57
N LYS A 82 8.25 4.26 18.18
CA LYS A 82 7.95 5.49 18.95
C LYS A 82 7.34 5.22 20.33
N GLN A 83 6.62 4.10 20.49
CA GLN A 83 6.11 3.69 21.80
C GLN A 83 7.24 3.10 22.62
N THR A 84 8.06 2.23 22.01
CA THR A 84 9.23 1.63 22.69
C THR A 84 10.20 2.70 23.18
N ASP A 85 10.45 3.77 22.41
CA ASP A 85 11.26 4.91 22.86
C ASP A 85 10.73 5.53 24.16
N ARG A 86 9.39 5.73 24.27
CA ARG A 86 8.77 6.26 25.50
C ARG A 86 8.86 5.28 26.68
N PHE A 87 8.76 3.98 26.42
CA PHE A 87 8.97 2.96 27.45
C PHE A 87 10.44 2.88 27.88
N ARG A 88 11.38 3.09 26.95
CA ARG A 88 12.81 3.19 27.25
C ARG A 88 13.10 4.36 28.19
N ASP A 89 12.54 5.54 27.95
CA ASP A 89 12.70 6.74 28.78
C ASP A 89 12.21 6.49 30.22
N ARG A 90 11.22 5.64 30.44
CA ARG A 90 10.75 5.23 31.77
C ARG A 90 11.81 4.49 32.58
N HIS A 91 12.69 3.75 31.92
CA HIS A 91 13.73 2.95 32.58
C HIS A 91 15.07 3.66 32.68
N ARG A 92 15.43 4.49 31.67
CA ARG A 92 16.72 5.21 31.64
C ARG A 92 16.59 6.54 30.90
N MET A 93 16.91 7.63 31.59
CA MET A 93 16.96 8.98 30.97
C MET A 93 18.32 9.24 30.26
N SER A 94 19.33 8.38 30.43
CA SER A 94 20.69 8.59 29.90
C SER A 94 20.84 8.36 28.40
N GLY A 95 19.81 7.89 27.70
CA GLY A 95 19.87 7.59 26.26
C GLY A 95 20.79 6.42 25.87
N ALA A 96 21.37 5.70 26.84
CA ALA A 96 22.23 4.54 26.56
C ALA A 96 21.40 3.41 25.92
N LYS A 97 21.86 2.95 24.76
CA LYS A 97 21.20 1.94 23.93
C LYS A 97 22.04 0.66 23.90
N SER A 98 21.39 -0.49 24.09
CA SER A 98 21.96 -1.81 23.81
C SER A 98 20.82 -2.78 23.47
N ASP A 99 21.07 -3.69 22.54
CA ASP A 99 20.06 -4.62 22.03
C ASP A 99 19.41 -5.44 23.15
N GLY A 100 20.22 -5.94 24.09
CA GLY A 100 19.67 -6.66 25.26
C GLY A 100 18.83 -5.80 26.21
N PHE A 101 19.07 -4.47 26.25
CA PHE A 101 18.24 -3.54 27.01
C PHE A 101 16.96 -3.22 26.25
N ASP A 102 17.01 -3.07 24.93
CA ASP A 102 15.84 -2.84 24.10
C ASP A 102 14.91 -4.07 24.14
N ALA A 103 15.46 -5.29 24.09
CA ALA A 103 14.69 -6.51 24.33
C ALA A 103 14.02 -6.53 25.73
N TYR A 104 14.71 -6.07 26.77
CA TYR A 104 14.11 -5.96 28.12
C TYR A 104 12.95 -4.95 28.14
N VAL A 105 13.15 -3.78 27.55
CA VAL A 105 12.10 -2.72 27.48
C VAL A 105 10.85 -3.24 26.76
N LEU A 106 11.01 -3.99 25.67
CA LEU A 106 9.89 -4.62 24.95
C LEU A 106 9.15 -5.63 25.83
N ALA A 107 9.87 -6.50 26.55
CA ALA A 107 9.27 -7.49 27.44
C ALA A 107 8.51 -6.83 28.59
N ASP A 108 9.09 -5.80 29.24
CA ASP A 108 8.47 -5.11 30.37
C ASP A 108 7.28 -4.26 29.95
N ALA A 109 7.37 -3.57 28.80
CA ALA A 109 6.24 -2.85 28.22
C ALA A 109 5.04 -3.78 27.98
N LEU A 110 5.27 -4.96 27.39
CA LEU A 110 4.22 -5.94 27.17
C LEU A 110 3.64 -6.48 28.49
N ARG A 111 4.48 -6.68 29.50
CA ARG A 111 4.05 -7.12 30.83
C ARG A 111 3.13 -6.10 31.51
N THR A 112 3.50 -4.81 31.50
CA THR A 112 2.78 -3.76 32.24
C THR A 112 1.56 -3.23 31.48
N ASP A 113 1.65 -3.13 30.16
CA ASP A 113 0.71 -2.39 29.32
C ASP A 113 0.14 -3.25 28.16
N ARG A 114 0.01 -4.57 28.36
CA ARG A 114 -0.51 -5.52 27.35
C ARG A 114 -1.79 -5.04 26.69
N HIS A 115 -2.67 -4.39 27.42
CA HIS A 115 -3.95 -3.89 26.93
C HIS A 115 -3.81 -2.82 25.83
N LEU A 116 -2.63 -2.19 25.70
CA LEU A 116 -2.32 -1.21 24.65
C LEU A 116 -1.82 -1.84 23.35
N PHE A 117 -1.46 -3.12 23.36
CA PHE A 117 -0.83 -3.81 22.25
C PHE A 117 -1.73 -4.91 21.71
N ASN A 118 -2.03 -4.83 20.42
CA ASN A 118 -2.78 -5.88 19.75
C ASN A 118 -1.86 -7.04 19.40
N ALA A 119 -2.35 -8.25 19.63
CA ALA A 119 -1.67 -9.44 19.16
C ALA A 119 -1.62 -9.43 17.62
N LEU A 120 -0.48 -9.84 17.08
CA LEU A 120 -0.35 -10.11 15.65
C LEU A 120 -1.14 -11.38 15.35
N SER A 121 -2.02 -11.30 14.39
CA SER A 121 -2.63 -12.49 13.78
C SER A 121 -1.91 -12.79 12.48
N ALA A 122 -1.55 -14.04 12.29
CA ALA A 122 -1.09 -14.52 11.00
C ALA A 122 -2.15 -14.17 9.95
N LEU A 123 -1.70 -13.67 8.81
CA LEU A 123 -2.58 -13.57 7.65
C LEU A 123 -2.73 -14.95 7.03
N ASP A 124 -3.91 -15.19 6.52
CA ASP A 124 -4.12 -16.38 5.70
C ASP A 124 -3.26 -16.36 4.43
N GLU A 125 -3.03 -17.54 3.87
CA GLU A 125 -2.16 -17.75 2.71
C GLU A 125 -2.58 -16.89 1.50
N TYR A 126 -3.89 -16.76 1.25
CA TYR A 126 -4.41 -15.95 0.14
C TYR A 126 -4.07 -14.47 0.31
N SER A 127 -4.29 -13.95 1.51
CA SER A 127 -3.99 -12.55 1.83
C SER A 127 -2.49 -12.26 1.83
N LEU A 128 -1.64 -13.19 2.29
CA LEU A 128 -0.18 -13.06 2.23
C LEU A 128 0.33 -12.99 0.79
N LYS A 129 -0.10 -13.90 -0.08
CA LYS A 129 0.26 -13.89 -1.51
C LYS A 129 -0.17 -12.59 -2.19
N LEU A 130 -1.40 -12.16 -1.95
CA LEU A 130 -1.90 -10.90 -2.49
C LEU A 130 -1.14 -9.69 -1.94
N ARG A 131 -0.71 -9.72 -0.67
CA ARG A 131 0.06 -8.64 -0.07
C ARG A 131 1.40 -8.43 -0.78
N VAL A 132 2.15 -9.49 -1.03
CA VAL A 132 3.41 -9.42 -1.78
C VAL A 132 3.15 -8.85 -3.19
N LEU A 133 2.19 -9.41 -3.91
CA LEU A 133 1.89 -9.03 -5.30
C LEU A 133 1.38 -7.58 -5.41
N THR A 134 0.47 -7.15 -4.54
CA THR A 134 -0.08 -5.78 -4.58
C THR A 134 0.96 -4.73 -4.20
N ARG A 135 1.86 -5.03 -3.25
CA ARG A 135 2.98 -4.16 -2.88
C ARG A 135 4.04 -4.10 -3.99
N THR A 136 4.35 -5.22 -4.63
CA THR A 136 5.23 -5.26 -5.82
C THR A 136 4.66 -4.39 -6.94
N ARG A 137 3.35 -4.53 -7.23
CA ARG A 137 2.67 -3.68 -8.21
C ARG A 137 2.74 -2.19 -7.86
N GLU A 138 2.54 -1.84 -6.59
CA GLU A 138 2.66 -0.44 -6.12
C GLU A 138 4.07 0.11 -6.38
N GLY A 139 5.11 -0.65 -6.03
CA GLY A 139 6.51 -0.26 -6.29
C GLY A 139 6.81 -0.08 -7.78
N LEU A 140 6.31 -0.97 -8.63
CA LEU A 140 6.44 -0.84 -10.09
C LEU A 140 5.72 0.40 -10.63
N VAL A 141 4.53 0.73 -10.14
CA VAL A 141 3.80 1.96 -10.50
C VAL A 141 4.59 3.20 -10.10
N GLN A 142 5.21 3.23 -8.92
CA GLN A 142 6.06 4.34 -8.48
C GLN A 142 7.29 4.50 -9.39
N ARG A 143 7.97 3.40 -9.74
CA ARG A 143 9.09 3.41 -10.69
C ARG A 143 8.65 3.89 -12.08
N LYS A 144 7.49 3.44 -12.57
CA LYS A 144 6.91 3.92 -13.83
C LYS A 144 6.75 5.43 -13.85
N VAL A 145 6.22 6.01 -12.76
CA VAL A 145 6.06 7.47 -12.63
C VAL A 145 7.42 8.17 -12.61
N ALA A 146 8.40 7.66 -11.88
CA ALA A 146 9.74 8.24 -11.84
C ALA A 146 10.40 8.25 -13.24
N VAL A 147 10.42 7.10 -13.93
CA VAL A 147 10.96 6.99 -15.30
C VAL A 147 10.21 7.90 -16.28
N SER A 148 8.88 8.01 -16.16
CA SER A 148 8.07 8.93 -17.00
C SER A 148 8.44 10.39 -16.79
N ASN A 149 8.73 10.79 -15.54
CA ASN A 149 9.16 12.15 -15.23
C ASN A 149 10.57 12.44 -15.80
N GLU A 150 11.50 11.49 -15.68
CA GLU A 150 12.85 11.60 -16.22
C GLU A 150 12.81 11.67 -17.77
N LEU A 151 12.02 10.82 -18.43
CA LEU A 151 11.78 10.88 -19.87
C LEU A 151 11.21 12.24 -20.30
N THR A 152 10.23 12.75 -19.55
CA THR A 152 9.63 14.05 -19.81
C THR A 152 10.67 15.16 -19.72
N ALA A 153 11.51 15.15 -18.67
CA ALA A 153 12.58 16.13 -18.48
C ALA A 153 13.62 16.06 -19.61
N ALA A 154 14.06 14.85 -19.97
CA ALA A 154 15.01 14.63 -21.05
C ALA A 154 14.45 15.11 -22.40
N LEU A 155 13.23 14.71 -22.78
CA LEU A 155 12.60 15.09 -24.04
C LEU A 155 12.37 16.62 -24.15
N LYS A 156 12.00 17.28 -23.05
CA LYS A 156 11.90 18.75 -23.02
C LYS A 156 13.20 19.44 -23.42
N ARG A 157 14.32 18.81 -23.14
CA ARG A 157 15.65 19.39 -23.32
C ARG A 157 16.12 19.36 -24.79
N TYR A 158 15.78 18.31 -25.56
CA TYR A 158 16.31 18.15 -26.92
C TYR A 158 15.30 17.77 -27.99
N PHE A 159 14.13 17.22 -27.60
CA PHE A 159 13.10 16.79 -28.55
C PHE A 159 11.69 17.11 -28.02
N PRO A 160 11.38 18.38 -27.70
CA PRO A 160 10.15 18.79 -27.02
C PRO A 160 8.86 18.44 -27.74
N VAL A 161 8.86 18.42 -29.08
CA VAL A 161 7.67 18.05 -29.87
C VAL A 161 7.26 16.58 -29.60
N ALA A 162 8.18 15.70 -29.23
CA ALA A 162 7.85 14.32 -28.89
C ALA A 162 6.77 14.21 -27.81
N LEU A 163 6.74 15.14 -26.86
CA LEU A 163 5.71 15.20 -25.83
C LEU A 163 4.32 15.57 -26.34
N LYS A 164 4.25 16.21 -27.51
CA LYS A 164 2.99 16.62 -28.16
C LYS A 164 2.48 15.58 -29.17
N LEU A 165 3.35 14.63 -29.58
CA LEU A 165 2.99 13.61 -30.58
C LEU A 165 2.04 12.57 -29.99
N PHE A 166 2.15 12.32 -28.67
CA PHE A 166 1.50 11.21 -27.99
C PHE A 166 0.79 11.66 -26.70
N GLY A 167 -0.24 10.93 -26.32
CA GLY A 167 -1.02 11.25 -25.11
C GLY A 167 -0.43 10.72 -23.81
N GLY A 168 0.78 10.12 -23.83
CA GLY A 168 1.48 9.59 -22.66
C GLY A 168 2.73 8.83 -23.09
N LEU A 169 3.76 8.84 -22.26
CA LEU A 169 5.06 8.22 -22.58
C LEU A 169 5.12 6.71 -22.24
N ASP A 170 4.13 6.19 -21.54
CA ASP A 170 4.03 4.82 -21.10
C ASP A 170 3.26 3.89 -22.07
N LYS A 171 3.15 4.29 -23.33
CA LYS A 171 2.44 3.51 -24.34
C LYS A 171 3.40 2.77 -25.27
N PRO A 172 3.10 1.52 -25.68
CA PRO A 172 3.98 0.75 -26.55
C PRO A 172 4.35 1.48 -27.84
N GLU A 173 3.40 2.17 -28.48
CA GLU A 173 3.66 2.92 -29.71
C GLU A 173 4.62 4.09 -29.53
N VAL A 174 4.67 4.69 -28.32
CA VAL A 174 5.61 5.78 -28.02
C VAL A 174 7.00 5.22 -27.80
N ILE A 175 7.10 4.14 -27.06
CA ILE A 175 8.37 3.45 -26.79
C ILE A 175 8.98 2.98 -28.12
N CYS A 176 8.20 2.28 -28.95
CA CYS A 176 8.65 1.83 -30.27
C CYS A 176 9.11 2.98 -31.16
N PHE A 177 8.35 4.08 -31.22
CA PHE A 177 8.69 5.24 -32.03
C PHE A 177 9.98 5.91 -31.55
N LEU A 178 10.11 6.23 -30.28
CA LEU A 178 11.26 6.92 -29.73
C LEU A 178 12.53 6.05 -29.68
N LEU A 179 12.41 4.74 -29.56
CA LEU A 179 13.54 3.82 -29.70
C LEU A 179 14.07 3.78 -31.12
N ALA A 180 13.17 3.82 -32.13
CA ALA A 180 13.53 3.81 -33.53
C ALA A 180 14.05 5.17 -34.02
N TYR A 181 13.45 6.26 -33.54
CA TYR A 181 13.75 7.64 -33.99
C TYR A 181 13.94 8.55 -32.77
N PRO A 182 15.09 8.41 -32.06
CA PRO A 182 15.33 9.10 -30.79
C PRO A 182 15.62 10.60 -30.94
N THR A 183 15.80 11.13 -32.18
CA THR A 183 16.09 12.56 -32.40
C THR A 183 15.04 13.20 -33.29
N TYR A 184 14.84 14.51 -33.13
CA TYR A 184 13.96 15.29 -33.99
C TYR A 184 14.38 15.23 -35.44
N ALA A 185 15.69 15.33 -35.72
CA ALA A 185 16.23 15.28 -37.11
C ALA A 185 15.84 13.97 -37.83
N GLN A 186 15.94 12.83 -37.14
CA GLN A 186 15.51 11.53 -37.69
C GLN A 186 13.99 11.44 -37.84
N ALA A 187 13.24 11.91 -36.85
CA ALA A 187 11.78 11.84 -36.90
C ALA A 187 11.17 12.75 -37.97
N LYS A 188 11.73 13.95 -38.19
CA LYS A 188 11.22 14.93 -39.13
C LYS A 188 11.24 14.45 -40.61
N THR A 189 12.20 13.57 -40.95
CA THR A 189 12.34 13.04 -42.31
C THR A 189 11.39 11.89 -42.63
N LEU A 190 10.59 11.44 -41.67
CA LEU A 190 9.72 10.28 -41.84
C LEU A 190 8.50 10.62 -42.70
N SER A 191 8.21 9.76 -43.67
CA SER A 191 6.93 9.76 -44.37
C SER A 191 5.79 9.24 -43.49
N VAL A 192 4.56 9.64 -43.83
CA VAL A 192 3.36 9.12 -43.15
C VAL A 192 3.32 7.60 -43.18
N SER A 193 3.69 6.97 -44.31
CA SER A 193 3.73 5.50 -44.44
C SER A 193 4.73 4.86 -43.49
N ARG A 194 5.91 5.47 -43.27
CA ARG A 194 6.91 4.93 -42.34
C ARG A 194 6.46 5.05 -40.88
N ILE A 195 5.87 6.19 -40.49
CA ILE A 195 5.27 6.39 -39.18
C ILE A 195 4.16 5.35 -38.94
N HIS A 196 3.27 5.18 -39.94
CA HIS A 196 2.20 4.18 -39.88
C HIS A 196 2.75 2.77 -39.61
N SER A 197 3.79 2.34 -40.34
CA SER A 197 4.42 1.04 -40.15
C SER A 197 4.93 0.82 -38.74
N VAL A 198 5.55 1.84 -38.11
CA VAL A 198 6.02 1.77 -36.74
C VAL A 198 4.86 1.62 -35.75
N LEU A 199 3.79 2.40 -35.94
CA LEU A 199 2.60 2.33 -35.09
C LEU A 199 1.87 0.99 -35.21
N LYS A 200 1.81 0.41 -36.39
CA LYS A 200 1.27 -0.93 -36.65
C LYS A 200 2.09 -2.01 -35.92
N LYS A 201 3.42 -1.94 -36.01
CA LYS A 201 4.32 -2.85 -35.31
C LYS A 201 4.16 -2.77 -33.79
N ALA A 202 3.79 -1.61 -33.28
CA ALA A 202 3.48 -1.39 -31.85
C ALA A 202 2.06 -1.85 -31.44
N GLY A 203 1.31 -2.50 -32.36
CA GLY A 203 0.01 -3.12 -32.04
C GLY A 203 -1.22 -2.23 -32.28
N LEU A 204 -1.10 -1.04 -32.88
CA LEU A 204 -2.26 -0.21 -33.19
C LEU A 204 -3.09 -0.81 -34.36
N SER A 205 -4.42 -0.68 -34.32
CA SER A 205 -5.29 -1.04 -35.41
C SER A 205 -5.02 -0.17 -36.66
N GLU A 206 -5.32 -0.67 -37.85
CA GLU A 206 -5.08 0.00 -39.11
C GLU A 206 -5.59 1.45 -39.13
N ARG A 207 -6.87 1.61 -38.80
CA ARG A 207 -7.56 2.92 -38.78
C ARG A 207 -6.91 3.91 -37.82
N VAL A 208 -6.52 3.42 -36.60
CA VAL A 208 -5.91 4.26 -35.57
C VAL A 208 -4.48 4.64 -35.96
N ALA A 209 -3.70 3.69 -36.48
CA ALA A 209 -2.34 3.92 -36.94
C ALA A 209 -2.29 4.95 -38.10
N GLN A 210 -3.18 4.82 -39.08
CA GLN A 210 -3.26 5.76 -40.21
C GLN A 210 -3.56 7.18 -39.75
N ARG A 211 -4.62 7.39 -38.96
CA ARG A 211 -4.99 8.71 -38.45
C ARG A 211 -3.86 9.34 -37.61
N ARG A 212 -3.26 8.54 -36.72
CA ARG A 212 -2.15 9.03 -35.88
C ARG A 212 -0.90 9.35 -36.68
N ALA A 213 -0.57 8.54 -37.68
CA ALA A 213 0.58 8.80 -38.55
C ALA A 213 0.50 10.16 -39.24
N GLN A 214 -0.67 10.51 -39.75
CA GLN A 214 -0.91 11.84 -40.36
C GLN A 214 -0.72 12.96 -39.32
N THR A 215 -1.33 12.82 -38.12
CA THR A 215 -1.21 13.82 -37.07
C THR A 215 0.23 13.98 -36.57
N ILE A 216 0.97 12.87 -36.40
CA ILE A 216 2.38 12.90 -36.00
C ILE A 216 3.23 13.58 -37.05
N ASN A 217 3.04 13.21 -38.34
CA ASN A 217 3.79 13.81 -39.44
C ASN A 217 3.57 15.33 -39.49
N SER A 218 2.32 15.81 -39.43
CA SER A 218 1.99 17.24 -39.41
C SER A 218 2.71 17.98 -38.27
N LYS A 219 2.66 17.44 -37.03
CA LYS A 219 3.33 18.04 -35.87
C LYS A 219 4.85 18.04 -35.98
N LEU A 220 5.45 17.05 -36.62
CA LEU A 220 6.89 16.99 -36.87
C LEU A 220 7.38 18.06 -37.86
N GLN A 221 6.50 18.61 -38.68
CA GLN A 221 6.84 19.72 -39.59
C GLN A 221 6.77 21.10 -38.92
N GLU A 222 6.18 21.20 -37.72
CA GLU A 222 6.16 22.45 -36.96
C GLU A 222 7.57 22.90 -36.58
N PRO A 223 7.89 24.22 -36.64
CA PRO A 223 9.19 24.73 -36.23
C PRO A 223 9.52 24.35 -34.79
N GLN A 224 10.74 23.86 -34.55
CA GLN A 224 11.20 23.46 -33.21
C GLN A 224 12.44 24.27 -32.81
N PRO A 225 12.62 24.55 -31.49
CA PRO A 225 13.89 25.08 -31.00
C PRO A 225 15.06 24.15 -31.37
N THR A 226 16.19 24.70 -31.72
CA THR A 226 17.40 23.93 -32.05
C THR A 226 18.28 23.82 -30.79
N PRO A 227 18.38 22.63 -30.15
CA PRO A 227 19.29 22.43 -29.03
C PRO A 227 20.77 22.49 -29.46
N ALA A 228 21.67 22.71 -28.50
CA ALA A 228 23.10 22.62 -28.76
C ALA A 228 23.51 21.23 -29.28
N PRO A 229 24.44 21.12 -30.23
CA PRO A 229 24.86 19.84 -30.83
C PRO A 229 25.24 18.77 -29.80
N SER A 230 25.99 19.13 -28.77
CA SER A 230 26.38 18.23 -27.66
C SER A 230 25.19 17.63 -26.91
N ILE A 231 24.08 18.38 -26.77
CA ILE A 231 22.85 17.92 -26.17
C ILE A 231 22.15 16.89 -27.08
N VAL A 232 22.09 17.16 -28.36
CA VAL A 232 21.48 16.25 -29.35
C VAL A 232 22.27 14.94 -29.47
N GLU A 233 23.56 14.96 -29.23
CA GLU A 233 24.43 13.79 -29.27
C GLU A 233 24.26 12.93 -28.01
N ALA A 234 24.23 13.54 -26.82
CA ALA A 234 24.25 12.83 -25.54
C ALA A 234 22.87 12.26 -25.13
N TYR A 235 21.80 13.02 -25.27
CA TYR A 235 20.47 12.65 -24.73
C TYR A 235 19.84 11.39 -25.35
N PRO A 236 20.01 11.07 -26.64
CA PRO A 236 19.42 9.87 -27.24
C PRO A 236 19.81 8.57 -26.53
N MET A 237 21.03 8.48 -26.03
CA MET A 237 21.48 7.32 -25.26
C MET A 237 20.74 7.20 -23.94
N ALA A 238 20.63 8.30 -23.18
CA ALA A 238 19.89 8.33 -21.91
C ALA A 238 18.39 8.02 -22.12
N VAL A 239 17.76 8.62 -23.13
CA VAL A 239 16.34 8.37 -23.45
C VAL A 239 16.11 6.92 -23.86
N LYS A 240 16.96 6.33 -24.67
CA LYS A 240 16.85 4.89 -25.01
C LYS A 240 16.98 3.99 -23.77
N SER A 241 17.86 4.34 -22.83
CA SER A 241 17.95 3.61 -21.55
C SER A 241 16.66 3.68 -20.75
N LEU A 242 16.10 4.90 -20.58
CA LEU A 242 14.84 5.11 -19.87
C LEU A 242 13.65 4.42 -20.55
N LEU A 243 13.61 4.41 -21.89
CA LEU A 243 12.56 3.72 -22.65
C LEU A 243 12.61 2.18 -22.45
N ARG A 244 13.81 1.59 -22.39
CA ARG A 244 13.97 0.17 -22.10
C ARG A 244 13.55 -0.17 -20.66
N GLN A 245 13.88 0.69 -19.69
CA GLN A 245 13.40 0.55 -18.31
C GLN A 245 11.87 0.65 -18.27
N MET A 246 11.27 1.62 -18.98
CA MET A 246 9.81 1.76 -19.07
C MET A 246 9.16 0.49 -19.63
N GLN A 247 9.71 -0.07 -20.71
CA GLN A 247 9.21 -1.30 -21.32
C GLN A 247 9.25 -2.46 -20.31
N SER A 248 10.39 -2.68 -19.64
CA SER A 248 10.52 -3.73 -18.62
C SER A 248 9.53 -3.55 -17.48
N ILE A 249 9.32 -2.31 -17.00
CA ILE A 249 8.35 -2.03 -15.93
C ILE A 249 6.91 -2.34 -16.39
N LEU A 250 6.56 -2.05 -17.65
CA LEU A 250 5.23 -2.34 -18.18
C LEU A 250 4.99 -3.84 -18.31
N ASP A 251 5.97 -4.58 -18.83
CA ASP A 251 5.90 -6.05 -18.96
C ASP A 251 5.73 -6.71 -17.57
N GLU A 252 6.48 -6.23 -16.57
CA GLU A 252 6.37 -6.70 -15.19
C GLU A 252 5.04 -6.32 -14.53
N LEU A 253 4.52 -5.11 -14.80
CA LEU A 253 3.18 -4.70 -14.32
C LEU A 253 2.10 -5.63 -14.85
N ASP A 254 2.15 -6.01 -16.12
CA ASP A 254 1.19 -6.92 -16.72
C ASP A 254 1.31 -8.33 -16.12
N ALA A 255 2.52 -8.85 -15.94
CA ALA A 255 2.76 -10.14 -15.30
C ALA A 255 2.22 -10.18 -13.86
N VAL A 256 2.57 -9.18 -13.05
CA VAL A 256 2.08 -9.08 -11.66
C VAL A 256 0.57 -8.90 -11.61
N GLN A 257 -0.02 -8.14 -12.53
CA GLN A 257 -1.48 -7.95 -12.59
C GLN A 257 -2.21 -9.26 -12.91
N GLN A 258 -1.65 -10.12 -13.76
CA GLN A 258 -2.22 -11.45 -14.02
C GLN A 258 -2.13 -12.33 -12.78
N GLN A 259 -0.99 -12.34 -12.08
CA GLN A 259 -0.84 -13.08 -10.83
C GLN A 259 -1.82 -12.60 -9.74
N ILE A 260 -2.04 -11.28 -9.62
CA ILE A 260 -3.06 -10.73 -8.71
C ILE A 260 -4.44 -11.27 -9.06
N LYS A 261 -4.83 -11.27 -10.34
CA LYS A 261 -6.14 -11.79 -10.78
C LYS A 261 -6.33 -13.26 -10.42
N VAL A 262 -5.31 -14.09 -10.68
CA VAL A 262 -5.34 -15.52 -10.37
C VAL A 262 -5.51 -15.76 -8.88
N ASN A 263 -4.65 -15.14 -8.05
CA ASN A 263 -4.69 -15.35 -6.60
C ASN A 263 -5.92 -14.71 -5.92
N TYR A 264 -6.46 -13.63 -6.47
CA TYR A 264 -7.66 -12.99 -5.92
C TYR A 264 -8.94 -13.76 -6.25
N LYS A 265 -8.93 -14.59 -7.31
CA LYS A 265 -10.11 -15.38 -7.72
C LYS A 265 -10.59 -16.28 -6.58
N ASP A 266 -9.67 -16.88 -5.86
CA ASP A 266 -9.94 -17.86 -4.82
C ASP A 266 -9.98 -17.26 -3.40
N HIS A 267 -9.84 -15.92 -3.28
CA HIS A 267 -9.88 -15.27 -1.97
C HIS A 267 -11.28 -15.30 -1.36
N PRO A 268 -11.44 -15.75 -0.06
CA PRO A 268 -12.74 -15.96 0.58
C PRO A 268 -13.64 -14.73 0.64
N ASN A 269 -13.06 -13.53 0.61
CA ASN A 269 -13.79 -12.26 0.69
C ASN A 269 -14.01 -11.58 -0.67
N LYS A 270 -13.63 -12.20 -1.79
CA LYS A 270 -13.70 -11.58 -3.12
C LYS A 270 -15.08 -11.04 -3.43
N GLU A 271 -16.09 -11.91 -3.38
CA GLU A 271 -17.47 -11.54 -3.73
C GLU A 271 -18.04 -10.47 -2.80
N LEU A 272 -17.72 -10.57 -1.50
CA LEU A 272 -18.13 -9.58 -0.51
C LEU A 272 -17.51 -8.21 -0.80
N LEU A 273 -16.21 -8.16 -1.08
CA LEU A 273 -15.50 -6.92 -1.39
C LEU A 273 -16.00 -6.28 -2.69
N GLU A 274 -16.20 -7.08 -3.73
CA GLU A 274 -16.65 -6.60 -5.04
C GLU A 274 -18.14 -6.19 -5.04
N SER A 275 -18.94 -6.62 -4.06
CA SER A 275 -20.31 -6.16 -3.90
C SER A 275 -20.40 -4.69 -3.48
N LEU A 276 -19.38 -4.14 -2.83
CA LEU A 276 -19.36 -2.75 -2.37
C LEU A 276 -19.20 -1.75 -3.51
N PRO A 277 -19.94 -0.63 -3.49
CA PRO A 277 -19.84 0.38 -4.51
C PRO A 277 -18.43 0.99 -4.57
N GLY A 278 -17.89 1.08 -5.77
CA GLY A 278 -16.56 1.62 -6.03
C GLY A 278 -15.40 0.67 -5.75
N ILE A 279 -15.66 -0.54 -5.25
CA ILE A 279 -14.65 -1.58 -5.09
C ILE A 279 -14.82 -2.60 -6.22
N ALA A 280 -13.89 -2.60 -7.14
CA ALA A 280 -13.85 -3.53 -8.26
C ALA A 280 -12.53 -4.32 -8.24
N SER A 281 -12.26 -5.07 -9.30
CA SER A 281 -11.11 -5.95 -9.48
C SER A 281 -9.72 -5.33 -9.25
N THR A 282 -9.62 -4.01 -9.16
CA THR A 282 -8.35 -3.30 -8.88
C THR A 282 -8.16 -3.02 -7.38
N LEU A 283 -9.23 -2.63 -6.67
CA LEU A 283 -9.15 -2.24 -5.25
C LEU A 283 -9.44 -3.41 -4.32
N GLY A 284 -10.27 -4.36 -4.75
CA GLY A 284 -10.58 -5.58 -4.00
C GLY A 284 -9.34 -6.35 -3.55
N PRO A 285 -8.39 -6.67 -4.45
CA PRO A 285 -7.16 -7.35 -4.07
C PRO A 285 -6.32 -6.61 -3.04
N VAL A 286 -6.26 -5.27 -3.11
CA VAL A 286 -5.51 -4.45 -2.13
C VAL A 286 -6.17 -4.52 -0.76
N LEU A 287 -7.49 -4.43 -0.69
CA LEU A 287 -8.24 -4.54 0.56
C LEU A 287 -8.13 -5.96 1.14
N ALA A 288 -8.28 -6.99 0.31
CA ALA A 288 -8.10 -8.39 0.70
C ALA A 288 -6.71 -8.63 1.31
N ALA A 289 -5.67 -8.15 0.64
CA ALA A 289 -4.27 -8.27 1.08
C ALA A 289 -3.99 -7.62 2.44
N GLU A 290 -4.56 -6.45 2.68
CA GLU A 290 -4.25 -5.66 3.88
C GLU A 290 -5.21 -5.93 5.05
N LEU A 291 -6.45 -6.36 4.77
CA LEU A 291 -7.45 -6.69 5.80
C LEU A 291 -7.39 -8.16 6.25
N GLY A 292 -6.93 -9.06 5.38
CA GLY A 292 -7.00 -10.50 5.65
C GLY A 292 -8.38 -11.08 5.34
N SER A 293 -8.51 -12.41 5.47
CA SER A 293 -9.79 -13.11 5.30
C SER A 293 -10.68 -12.98 6.54
N ASP A 294 -10.09 -12.84 7.73
CA ASP A 294 -10.79 -12.71 9.01
C ASP A 294 -10.83 -11.25 9.49
N ILE A 295 -12.03 -10.67 9.46
CA ILE A 295 -12.28 -9.30 9.92
C ILE A 295 -12.34 -9.19 11.45
N THR A 296 -12.53 -10.29 12.17
CA THR A 296 -12.63 -10.29 13.64
C THR A 296 -11.32 -9.91 14.32
N ARG A 297 -10.20 -9.93 13.58
CA ARG A 297 -8.92 -9.34 14.04
C ARG A 297 -9.02 -7.86 14.42
N PHE A 298 -10.04 -7.16 13.94
CA PHE A 298 -10.39 -5.82 14.38
C PHE A 298 -11.52 -5.93 15.39
N ALA A 299 -11.26 -5.52 16.64
CA ALA A 299 -12.23 -5.63 17.75
C ALA A 299 -13.58 -4.96 17.41
N ASP A 300 -13.54 -3.86 16.66
CA ASP A 300 -14.73 -3.12 16.23
C ASP A 300 -14.46 -2.28 14.98
N VAL A 301 -15.51 -1.67 14.46
CA VAL A 301 -15.42 -0.76 13.31
C VAL A 301 -14.58 0.50 13.59
N LYS A 302 -14.48 0.93 14.87
CA LYS A 302 -13.66 2.10 15.24
C LYS A 302 -12.18 1.78 15.07
N THR A 303 -11.79 0.58 15.45
CA THR A 303 -10.43 0.05 15.25
C THR A 303 -10.10 -0.04 13.76
N LEU A 304 -11.02 -0.53 12.93
CA LEU A 304 -10.83 -0.57 11.48
C LEU A 304 -10.73 0.84 10.87
N LYS A 305 -11.55 1.80 11.32
CA LYS A 305 -11.46 3.21 10.90
C LYS A 305 -10.11 3.83 11.28
N ALA A 306 -9.60 3.53 12.46
CA ALA A 306 -8.28 3.98 12.91
C ALA A 306 -7.15 3.35 12.03
N PHE A 307 -7.24 2.06 11.75
CA PHE A 307 -6.32 1.34 10.86
C PHE A 307 -6.33 1.92 9.44
N ALA A 308 -7.51 2.23 8.90
CA ALA A 308 -7.69 2.86 7.59
C ALA A 308 -7.36 4.37 7.56
N GLY A 309 -7.12 5.00 8.72
CA GLY A 309 -6.79 6.43 8.82
C GLY A 309 -7.96 7.38 8.53
N SER A 310 -9.19 6.88 8.58
CA SER A 310 -10.39 7.70 8.36
C SER A 310 -10.90 8.37 9.63
N SER A 311 -10.62 7.81 10.82
CA SER A 311 -10.87 8.43 12.11
C SER A 311 -9.86 9.56 12.38
N PRO A 312 -10.30 10.78 12.67
CA PRO A 312 -9.40 11.87 13.03
C PRO A 312 -8.72 11.64 14.40
N VAL A 313 -7.68 12.41 14.68
CA VAL A 313 -7.06 12.50 16.00
C VAL A 313 -7.48 13.83 16.61
N THR A 314 -8.08 13.80 17.80
CA THR A 314 -8.47 15.01 18.53
C THR A 314 -7.42 15.30 19.59
N GLU A 315 -6.84 16.49 19.53
CA GLU A 315 -5.98 17.04 20.58
C GLU A 315 -6.79 18.07 21.38
N ARG A 316 -6.89 17.85 22.70
CA ARG A 316 -7.56 18.76 23.61
C ARG A 316 -6.61 19.17 24.72
N SER A 317 -6.53 20.49 24.97
CA SER A 317 -5.82 21.04 26.11
C SER A 317 -6.59 22.27 26.62
N GLY A 318 -7.26 22.15 27.76
CA GLY A 318 -8.14 23.17 28.29
C GLY A 318 -9.25 23.54 27.29
N LYS A 319 -9.30 24.81 26.89
CA LYS A 319 -10.25 25.32 25.88
C LYS A 319 -9.84 25.02 24.44
N TYR A 320 -8.60 24.61 24.22
CA TYR A 320 -8.09 24.27 22.88
C TYR A 320 -8.58 22.88 22.45
N CYS A 321 -9.17 22.80 21.25
CA CYS A 321 -9.57 21.55 20.64
C CYS A 321 -9.23 21.58 19.15
N GLU A 322 -8.27 20.77 18.73
CA GLU A 322 -7.89 20.62 17.33
C GLU A 322 -8.15 19.20 16.83
N ILE A 323 -8.75 19.11 15.65
CA ILE A 323 -9.02 17.84 14.97
C ILE A 323 -7.98 17.66 13.86
N LYS A 324 -7.03 16.78 14.08
CA LYS A 324 -5.91 16.49 13.16
C LYS A 324 -6.18 15.28 12.29
N PHE A 325 -5.59 15.30 11.11
CA PHE A 325 -5.58 14.13 10.23
C PHE A 325 -4.71 13.01 10.81
N ARG A 326 -5.26 11.80 10.89
CA ARG A 326 -4.51 10.62 11.37
C ARG A 326 -3.45 10.21 10.34
N ARG A 327 -2.19 10.38 10.69
CA ARG A 327 -1.06 9.94 9.84
C ARG A 327 -0.68 8.48 10.09
N ALA A 328 -0.70 8.04 11.34
CA ALA A 328 -0.41 6.67 11.72
C ALA A 328 -1.58 5.74 11.37
N CYS A 329 -1.53 5.13 10.19
CA CYS A 329 -2.55 4.24 9.64
C CYS A 329 -1.97 3.38 8.50
N ASN A 330 -2.73 2.41 8.02
CA ASN A 330 -2.39 1.70 6.79
C ASN A 330 -2.69 2.59 5.56
N GLY A 331 -1.64 3.12 4.95
CA GLY A 331 -1.73 4.05 3.81
C GLY A 331 -2.40 3.43 2.59
N ARG A 332 -2.24 2.10 2.36
CA ARG A 332 -2.80 1.38 1.22
C ARG A 332 -4.31 1.23 1.35
N VAL A 333 -4.79 0.84 2.53
CA VAL A 333 -6.23 0.76 2.82
C VAL A 333 -6.87 2.14 2.70
N ARG A 334 -6.23 3.17 3.25
CA ARG A 334 -6.71 4.56 3.12
C ARG A 334 -6.83 4.99 1.66
N GLN A 335 -5.81 4.72 0.84
CA GLN A 335 -5.82 5.08 -0.57
C GLN A 335 -6.87 4.29 -1.35
N ALA A 336 -7.00 2.99 -1.09
CA ALA A 336 -8.02 2.15 -1.73
C ALA A 336 -9.44 2.67 -1.42
N LEU A 337 -9.73 2.98 -0.15
CA LEU A 337 -11.02 3.54 0.26
C LEU A 337 -11.28 4.94 -0.29
N HIS A 338 -10.24 5.77 -0.42
CA HIS A 338 -10.35 7.08 -1.06
C HIS A 338 -10.73 6.95 -2.55
N LEU A 339 -10.09 6.03 -3.27
CA LEU A 339 -10.42 5.76 -4.68
C LEU A 339 -11.81 5.12 -4.82
N ALA A 340 -12.17 4.18 -3.94
CA ALA A 340 -13.49 3.58 -3.89
C ALA A 340 -14.58 4.66 -3.66
N SER A 341 -14.33 5.60 -2.75
CA SER A 341 -15.26 6.71 -2.49
C SER A 341 -15.45 7.61 -3.71
N ARG A 342 -14.38 7.91 -4.45
CA ARG A 342 -14.46 8.67 -5.71
C ARG A 342 -15.31 7.94 -6.74
N SER A 343 -15.14 6.63 -6.87
CA SER A 343 -15.95 5.82 -7.77
C SER A 343 -17.40 5.75 -7.29
N ALA A 344 -17.64 5.53 -6.00
CA ALA A 344 -18.96 5.42 -5.42
C ALA A 344 -19.82 6.68 -5.61
N ILE A 345 -19.26 7.89 -5.49
CA ILE A 345 -20.03 9.14 -5.73
C ILE A 345 -20.46 9.30 -7.20
N THR A 346 -19.92 8.55 -8.14
CA THR A 346 -20.36 8.56 -9.54
C THR A 346 -21.33 7.45 -9.89
N SER A 347 -21.33 6.35 -9.15
CA SER A 347 -22.09 5.14 -9.47
C SER A 347 -23.17 4.77 -8.45
N CYS A 348 -23.18 5.39 -7.26
CA CYS A 348 -24.06 5.01 -6.16
C CYS A 348 -24.82 6.22 -5.60
N ARG A 349 -26.16 6.10 -5.50
CA ARG A 349 -27.07 7.21 -5.14
C ARG A 349 -26.80 7.77 -3.76
N TRP A 350 -26.66 6.92 -2.73
CA TRP A 350 -26.45 7.40 -1.36
C TRP A 350 -25.10 8.11 -1.18
N ALA A 351 -24.06 7.61 -1.86
CA ALA A 351 -22.72 8.19 -1.78
C ALA A 351 -22.71 9.59 -2.40
N ARG A 352 -23.39 9.75 -3.54
CA ARG A 352 -23.57 11.04 -4.19
C ARG A 352 -24.35 12.01 -3.32
N GLN A 353 -25.48 11.59 -2.77
CA GLN A 353 -26.31 12.43 -1.88
C GLN A 353 -25.54 12.90 -0.66
N LEU A 354 -24.80 12.00 0.01
CA LEU A 354 -23.97 12.37 1.17
C LEU A 354 -22.87 13.37 0.78
N TYR A 355 -22.20 13.11 -0.33
CA TYR A 355 -21.14 13.99 -0.83
C TYR A 355 -21.70 15.40 -1.12
N ASP A 356 -22.78 15.50 -1.91
CA ASP A 356 -23.37 16.78 -2.31
C ASP A 356 -23.91 17.56 -1.10
N LYS A 357 -24.56 16.89 -0.13
CA LYS A 357 -25.00 17.48 1.14
C LYS A 357 -23.81 18.13 1.89
N LEU A 358 -22.72 17.39 2.08
CA LEU A 358 -21.55 17.92 2.78
C LEU A 358 -20.87 19.06 2.03
N ARG A 359 -20.87 19.02 0.70
CA ARG A 359 -20.36 20.11 -0.14
C ARG A 359 -21.22 21.37 -0.04
N SER A 360 -22.54 21.24 0.00
CA SER A 360 -23.45 22.36 0.20
C SER A 360 -23.33 22.98 1.61
N GLU A 361 -22.97 22.19 2.62
CA GLU A 361 -22.63 22.65 3.97
C GLU A 361 -21.23 23.34 4.06
N GLY A 362 -20.55 23.57 2.94
CA GLY A 362 -19.22 24.21 2.90
C GLY A 362 -18.05 23.32 3.29
N LYS A 363 -18.24 22.00 3.45
CA LYS A 363 -17.13 21.07 3.73
C LYS A 363 -16.21 20.96 2.53
N SER A 364 -14.90 20.93 2.75
CA SER A 364 -13.92 20.75 1.67
C SER A 364 -14.10 19.40 0.96
N TYR A 365 -13.67 19.31 -0.30
CA TYR A 365 -13.66 18.08 -1.11
C TYR A 365 -13.15 16.87 -0.33
N GLY A 366 -11.98 17.00 0.28
CA GLY A 366 -11.37 15.90 1.03
C GLY A 366 -12.13 15.51 2.30
N ARG A 367 -12.85 16.45 2.96
CA ARG A 367 -13.71 16.13 4.11
C ARG A 367 -14.97 15.38 3.67
N ALA A 368 -15.63 15.83 2.63
CA ALA A 368 -16.82 15.16 2.09
C ALA A 368 -16.49 13.73 1.61
N LEU A 369 -15.37 13.56 0.91
CA LEU A 369 -14.95 12.25 0.43
C LEU A 369 -14.59 11.28 1.57
N ARG A 370 -13.94 11.78 2.65
CA ARG A 370 -13.67 10.96 3.85
C ARG A 370 -14.95 10.53 4.57
N ALA A 371 -15.99 11.33 4.56
CA ALA A 371 -17.28 10.94 5.14
C ALA A 371 -17.89 9.76 4.35
N VAL A 372 -17.82 9.79 3.02
CA VAL A 372 -18.22 8.65 2.17
C VAL A 372 -17.34 7.42 2.48
N ALA A 373 -16.02 7.59 2.62
CA ALA A 373 -15.11 6.51 3.00
C ALA A 373 -15.46 5.90 4.37
N ASN A 374 -15.84 6.72 5.35
CA ASN A 374 -16.27 6.24 6.66
C ASN A 374 -17.51 5.34 6.59
N GLN A 375 -18.49 5.69 5.77
CA GLN A 375 -19.65 4.82 5.55
C GLN A 375 -19.28 3.54 4.79
N LEU A 376 -18.39 3.63 3.78
CA LEU A 376 -17.89 2.44 3.11
C LEU A 376 -17.17 1.49 4.07
N ILE A 377 -16.41 2.01 5.06
CA ILE A 377 -15.75 1.18 6.08
C ILE A 377 -16.76 0.50 7.00
N GLU A 378 -17.83 1.19 7.40
CA GLU A 378 -18.89 0.60 8.21
C GLU A 378 -19.58 -0.56 7.48
N MET A 379 -19.91 -0.35 6.20
CA MET A 379 -20.49 -1.40 5.36
C MET A 379 -19.50 -2.54 5.14
N LEU A 380 -18.23 -2.23 4.83
CA LEU A 380 -17.17 -3.21 4.67
C LEU A 380 -17.03 -4.11 5.91
N TYR A 381 -16.97 -3.51 7.09
CA TYR A 381 -16.92 -4.27 8.35
C TYR A 381 -18.14 -5.16 8.53
N ALA A 382 -19.32 -4.62 8.31
CA ALA A 382 -20.59 -5.33 8.48
C ALA A 382 -20.74 -6.51 7.51
N ILE A 383 -20.43 -6.34 6.21
CA ILE A 383 -20.53 -7.42 5.22
C ILE A 383 -19.51 -8.53 5.47
N LEU A 384 -18.31 -8.18 5.86
CA LEU A 384 -17.26 -9.17 6.17
C LEU A 384 -17.58 -9.94 7.45
N LEU A 385 -18.12 -9.25 8.47
CA LEU A 385 -18.52 -9.88 9.74
C LEU A 385 -19.73 -10.79 9.56
N ARG A 386 -20.74 -10.35 8.83
CA ARG A 386 -21.99 -11.09 8.61
C ARG A 386 -21.91 -12.09 7.45
N ARG A 387 -20.84 -12.06 6.68
CA ARG A 387 -20.67 -12.88 5.46
C ARG A 387 -21.80 -12.71 4.44
N THR A 388 -22.35 -11.49 4.33
CA THR A 388 -23.48 -11.18 3.46
C THR A 388 -23.09 -10.07 2.49
N PRO A 389 -23.24 -10.23 1.17
CA PRO A 389 -22.92 -9.21 0.17
C PRO A 389 -23.74 -7.92 0.39
N TYR A 390 -23.15 -6.79 -0.01
CA TYR A 390 -23.83 -5.51 0.02
C TYR A 390 -25.01 -5.47 -0.93
N SER A 391 -26.14 -4.89 -0.45
CA SER A 391 -27.33 -4.58 -1.26
C SER A 391 -27.70 -3.12 -1.07
N GLU A 392 -27.75 -2.36 -2.16
CA GLU A 392 -28.13 -0.95 -2.11
C GLU A 392 -29.57 -0.75 -1.63
N ASN A 393 -30.48 -1.60 -2.08
CA ASN A 393 -31.89 -1.55 -1.67
C ASN A 393 -32.04 -1.75 -0.15
N TYR A 394 -31.37 -2.76 0.41
CA TYR A 394 -31.36 -3.00 1.85
C TYR A 394 -30.75 -1.81 2.62
N HIS A 395 -29.64 -1.25 2.12
CA HIS A 395 -29.02 -0.09 2.76
C HIS A 395 -29.93 1.15 2.76
N LEU A 396 -30.65 1.41 1.68
CA LEU A 396 -31.57 2.53 1.57
C LEU A 396 -32.78 2.35 2.49
N SER A 397 -33.38 1.15 2.53
CA SER A 397 -34.51 0.86 3.42
C SER A 397 -34.15 1.04 4.92
N MET A 398 -32.99 0.61 5.34
CA MET A 398 -32.53 0.81 6.71
C MET A 398 -32.29 2.28 7.07
N ARG A 399 -31.91 3.12 6.11
CA ARG A 399 -31.76 4.58 6.33
C ARG A 399 -33.11 5.27 6.47
N GLU A 400 -34.13 4.87 5.72
CA GLU A 400 -35.49 5.39 5.83
C GLU A 400 -36.10 5.08 7.20
N VAL A 401 -35.93 3.85 7.69
CA VAL A 401 -36.37 3.45 9.03
C VAL A 401 -35.69 4.29 10.13
N HIS A 402 -34.40 4.55 10.06
CA HIS A 402 -33.70 5.37 11.05
C HIS A 402 -34.04 6.87 10.96
N SER A 403 -34.47 7.38 9.79
CA SER A 403 -34.88 8.76 9.63
C SER A 403 -36.29 9.04 10.15
N THR A 404 -37.13 8.03 10.27
CA THR A 404 -38.50 8.12 10.81
C THR A 404 -38.57 7.92 12.33
N THR A 405 -37.48 7.44 12.95
CA THR A 405 -37.36 7.19 14.40
C THR A 405 -36.52 8.26 15.15
N SER A 406 -36.07 9.29 14.45
CA SER A 406 -35.33 10.44 15.00
C SER A 406 -36.13 11.71 14.91
#